data_c49a063e0fdb8ef5642c5b295b4d2ecc
#
_entry.id   c49a063e0fdb8ef5642c5b295b4d2ecc
#
_cell.length_a   1.000
_cell.length_b   1.000
_cell.length_c   1.000
_cell.angle_alpha   90.00
_cell.angle_beta   90.00
_cell.angle_gamma   90.00
#
_symmetry.space_group_name_H-M   'P 1'
#
loop_
_entity.id
_entity.type
_entity.pdbx_description
1 polymer ?
#
loop_
_entity_poly.entity_id
_entity_poly.type
_entity_poly.pdbx_seq_one_letter_code
_entity_poly.pdbx_strand_id
1 'polypeptide(L)'
;MEFTAKQIADMIGGRVEGDEQAKINTFAKIEEGKKGAISFLSNPKYTSYIYETESSVVLINEDVELTQPVSCTLIRVKNAYESVAKLLQLYASMMPKKTGIDPLAFVSKSAKIGENVYIAPFAYIGDNVTIGDGSRIFPHVTIYEGCKIGKNVTIHAGSVIGADGFGFAPNQEGYD
;
A
#
# COMPACT_ATOMS: atom_id res chain seq x y z
N MET A 1 8.21 -8.18 10.34
CA MET A 1 9.55 -7.78 9.86
C MET A 1 10.13 -6.80 10.86
N GLU A 2 11.43 -6.82 11.07
CA GLU A 2 12.13 -5.92 11.98
C GLU A 2 13.25 -5.24 11.20
N PHE A 3 13.40 -3.94 11.36
CA PHE A 3 14.44 -3.13 10.71
C PHE A 3 15.21 -2.35 11.76
N THR A 4 16.46 -1.99 11.46
CA THR A 4 17.23 -1.04 12.29
C THR A 4 17.00 0.40 11.82
N ALA A 5 17.27 1.37 12.71
CA ALA A 5 17.23 2.79 12.35
C ALA A 5 18.11 3.10 11.14
N LYS A 6 19.30 2.49 11.08
CA LYS A 6 20.22 2.63 9.95
C LYS A 6 19.61 2.13 8.64
N GLN A 7 19.02 0.93 8.63
CA GLN A 7 18.38 0.38 7.43
C GLN A 7 17.24 1.29 6.93
N ILE A 8 16.43 1.81 7.85
CA ILE A 8 15.35 2.73 7.48
C ILE A 8 15.92 4.04 6.92
N ALA A 9 16.92 4.62 7.57
CA ALA A 9 17.56 5.84 7.08
C ALA A 9 18.12 5.67 5.66
N ASP A 10 18.78 4.55 5.38
CA ASP A 10 19.34 4.24 4.06
C ASP A 10 18.24 4.11 2.99
N MET A 11 17.07 3.52 3.32
CA MET A 11 15.95 3.37 2.41
C MET A 11 15.31 4.70 1.98
N ILE A 12 15.34 5.70 2.87
CA ILE A 12 14.67 6.99 2.62
C ILE A 12 15.65 8.15 2.38
N GLY A 13 16.95 7.90 2.49
CA GLY A 13 17.99 8.92 2.34
C GLY A 13 18.08 9.86 3.54
N GLY A 14 17.83 9.34 4.74
CA GLY A 14 17.90 10.06 6.01
C GLY A 14 19.24 9.91 6.73
N ARG A 15 19.47 10.75 7.75
CA ARG A 15 20.63 10.71 8.65
C ARG A 15 20.18 10.31 10.06
N VAL A 16 20.82 9.30 10.64
CA VAL A 16 20.53 8.86 12.01
C VAL A 16 21.25 9.75 13.01
N GLU A 17 20.54 10.16 14.06
CA GLU A 17 21.07 10.77 15.27
C GLU A 17 20.65 9.93 16.48
N GLY A 18 21.59 9.22 17.09
CA GLY A 18 21.36 8.30 18.21
C GLY A 18 21.79 6.88 17.89
N ASP A 19 21.01 5.90 18.31
CA ASP A 19 21.30 4.47 18.13
C ASP A 19 20.93 3.96 16.73
N GLU A 20 21.94 3.76 15.88
CA GLU A 20 21.76 3.18 14.54
C GLU A 20 21.15 1.77 14.56
N GLN A 21 21.31 1.03 15.66
CA GLN A 21 20.83 -0.34 15.82
C GLN A 21 19.44 -0.42 16.49
N ALA A 22 18.83 0.73 16.81
CA ALA A 22 17.49 0.76 17.37
C ALA A 22 16.51 -0.01 16.47
N LYS A 23 15.83 -0.99 17.05
CA LYS A 23 14.96 -1.92 16.32
C LYS A 23 13.54 -1.39 16.19
N ILE A 24 12.99 -1.53 14.99
CA ILE A 24 11.66 -1.06 14.62
C ILE A 24 10.88 -2.20 13.97
N ASN A 25 9.67 -2.43 14.46
CA ASN A 25 8.75 -3.45 13.93
C ASN A 25 7.32 -2.95 13.73
N THR A 26 7.03 -1.70 14.12
CA THR A 26 5.68 -1.11 14.00
C THR A 26 5.74 0.39 13.77
N PHE A 27 4.62 0.95 13.28
CA PHE A 27 4.38 2.38 13.20
C PHE A 27 3.46 2.81 14.34
N ALA A 28 3.67 4.00 14.88
CA ALA A 28 2.78 4.61 15.85
C ALA A 28 2.70 6.13 15.64
N LYS A 29 1.61 6.75 16.07
CA LYS A 29 1.57 8.20 16.21
C LYS A 29 2.54 8.61 17.29
N ILE A 30 3.07 9.84 17.21
CA ILE A 30 4.09 10.30 18.14
C ILE A 30 3.58 10.36 19.60
N GLU A 31 2.31 10.72 19.78
CA GLU A 31 1.63 10.74 21.07
C GLU A 31 1.30 9.34 21.64
N GLU A 32 1.31 8.32 20.81
CA GLU A 32 1.02 6.91 21.15
C GLU A 32 2.28 6.04 21.01
N GLY A 33 3.45 6.67 21.05
CA GLY A 33 4.73 6.01 20.85
C GLY A 33 4.99 4.90 21.86
N LYS A 34 5.64 3.83 21.39
CA LYS A 34 6.06 2.70 22.23
C LYS A 34 7.35 2.10 21.73
N LYS A 35 8.02 1.35 22.59
CA LYS A 35 9.26 0.65 22.23
C LYS A 35 9.07 -0.23 20.99
N GLY A 36 9.97 -0.14 20.04
CA GLY A 36 9.91 -0.81 18.75
C GLY A 36 9.08 -0.06 17.70
N ALA A 37 8.48 1.07 18.03
CA ALA A 37 7.76 1.89 17.07
C ALA A 37 8.67 2.92 16.39
N ILE A 38 8.33 3.21 15.13
CA ILE A 38 8.76 4.41 14.43
C ILE A 38 7.57 5.38 14.35
N SER A 39 7.80 6.62 14.76
CA SER A 39 6.86 7.73 14.65
C SER A 39 7.42 8.82 13.73
N PHE A 40 6.64 9.84 13.42
CA PHE A 40 7.11 10.98 12.65
C PHE A 40 6.56 12.29 13.18
N LEU A 41 7.33 13.35 13.02
CA LEU A 41 6.96 14.71 13.34
C LEU A 41 7.09 15.57 12.09
N SER A 42 5.94 15.96 11.50
CA SER A 42 5.88 16.87 10.35
C SER A 42 5.14 18.16 10.67
N ASN A 43 4.29 18.17 11.71
CA ASN A 43 3.50 19.32 12.10
C ASN A 43 4.04 19.91 13.42
N PRO A 44 4.44 21.20 13.44
CA PRO A 44 4.98 21.87 14.62
C PRO A 44 4.11 21.81 15.88
N LYS A 45 2.80 21.67 15.72
CA LYS A 45 1.88 21.51 16.85
C LYS A 45 2.17 20.31 17.74
N TYR A 46 2.81 19.29 17.19
CA TYR A 46 3.14 18.04 17.89
C TYR A 46 4.59 18.00 18.38
N THR A 47 5.33 19.10 18.29
CA THR A 47 6.76 19.13 18.67
C THR A 47 6.98 18.76 20.14
N SER A 48 6.07 19.12 21.04
CA SER A 48 6.19 18.75 22.46
C SER A 48 6.26 17.25 22.70
N TYR A 49 5.54 16.47 21.90
CA TYR A 49 5.51 15.01 22.04
C TYR A 49 6.84 14.32 21.75
N ILE A 50 7.77 14.97 21.03
CA ILE A 50 9.09 14.38 20.76
C ILE A 50 9.92 14.17 22.03
N TYR A 51 9.64 14.96 23.06
CA TYR A 51 10.34 14.88 24.35
C TYR A 51 9.73 13.84 25.30
N GLU A 52 8.51 13.40 25.00
CA GLU A 52 7.72 12.50 25.86
C GLU A 52 7.49 11.13 25.24
N THR A 53 7.65 11.01 23.92
CA THR A 53 7.34 9.77 23.19
C THR A 53 8.23 8.60 23.63
N GLU A 54 7.64 7.43 23.76
CA GLU A 54 8.34 6.16 23.97
C GLU A 54 8.70 5.44 22.67
N SER A 55 8.48 6.07 21.51
CA SER A 55 8.91 5.51 20.22
C SER A 55 10.42 5.33 20.18
N SER A 56 10.88 4.18 19.68
CA SER A 56 12.31 3.92 19.54
C SER A 56 12.97 4.85 18.53
N VAL A 57 12.24 5.23 17.47
CA VAL A 57 12.73 6.11 16.41
C VAL A 57 11.67 7.13 16.03
N VAL A 58 12.10 8.37 15.76
CA VAL A 58 11.23 9.43 15.24
C VAL A 58 11.84 10.03 13.97
N LEU A 59 11.07 10.08 12.90
CA LEU A 59 11.39 10.80 11.67
C LEU A 59 11.06 12.28 11.86
N ILE A 60 12.03 13.15 11.60
CA ILE A 60 11.85 14.61 11.65
C ILE A 60 12.47 15.28 10.43
N ASN A 61 12.00 16.48 10.10
CA ASN A 61 12.66 17.30 9.08
C ASN A 61 14.06 17.75 9.53
N GLU A 62 14.97 17.95 8.58
CA GLU A 62 16.36 18.39 8.84
C GLU A 62 16.42 19.74 9.55
N ASP A 63 15.48 20.63 9.27
CA ASP A 63 15.40 22.00 9.78
C ASP A 63 14.76 22.14 11.18
N VAL A 64 14.28 21.03 11.76
CA VAL A 64 13.69 21.04 13.10
C VAL A 64 14.81 21.20 14.16
N GLU A 65 14.78 22.33 14.86
CA GLU A 65 15.65 22.55 16.02
C GLU A 65 14.97 22.06 17.29
N LEU A 66 15.68 21.21 18.03
CA LEU A 66 15.23 20.68 19.31
C LEU A 66 15.80 21.52 20.45
N THR A 67 14.95 21.92 21.37
CA THR A 67 15.34 22.77 22.53
C THR A 67 15.76 21.98 23.75
N GLN A 68 15.52 20.66 23.75
CA GLN A 68 15.83 19.75 24.83
C GLN A 68 16.36 18.41 24.29
N PRO A 69 17.12 17.65 25.08
CA PRO A 69 17.49 16.28 24.71
C PRO A 69 16.27 15.39 24.54
N VAL A 70 16.37 14.43 23.63
CA VAL A 70 15.33 13.40 23.38
C VAL A 70 15.86 12.02 23.75
N SER A 71 14.99 11.13 24.17
CA SER A 71 15.32 9.75 24.51
C SER A 71 15.29 8.80 23.29
N CYS A 72 14.58 9.17 22.26
CA CYS A 72 14.44 8.39 21.03
C CYS A 72 15.62 8.63 20.06
N THR A 73 15.84 7.68 19.17
CA THR A 73 16.71 7.89 18.01
C THR A 73 15.99 8.70 16.96
N LEU A 74 16.67 9.67 16.37
CA LEU A 74 16.10 10.50 15.31
C LEU A 74 16.62 10.04 13.95
N ILE A 75 15.74 10.12 12.95
CA ILE A 75 16.13 10.05 11.55
C ILE A 75 15.74 11.39 10.92
N ARG A 76 16.74 12.20 10.56
CA ARG A 76 16.53 13.47 9.90
C ARG A 76 16.40 13.28 8.40
N VAL A 77 15.37 13.86 7.82
CA VAL A 77 15.05 13.79 6.39
C VAL A 77 14.61 15.16 5.87
N LYS A 78 14.69 15.36 4.57
CA LYS A 78 14.23 16.62 3.94
C LYS A 78 12.74 16.85 4.15
N ASN A 79 11.93 15.80 4.09
CA ASN A 79 10.48 15.85 4.28
C ASN A 79 10.01 14.59 5.00
N ALA A 80 9.66 14.72 6.27
CA ALA A 80 9.24 13.59 7.10
C ALA A 80 7.94 12.95 6.61
N TYR A 81 6.99 13.74 6.10
CA TYR A 81 5.72 13.24 5.58
C TYR A 81 5.89 12.38 4.32
N GLU A 82 6.68 12.86 3.35
CA GLU A 82 7.00 12.09 2.15
C GLU A 82 7.80 10.83 2.47
N SER A 83 8.71 10.92 3.43
CA SER A 83 9.52 9.78 3.87
C SER A 83 8.69 8.68 4.50
N VAL A 84 7.67 9.05 5.30
CA VAL A 84 6.70 8.08 5.85
C VAL A 84 5.90 7.43 4.74
N ALA A 85 5.38 8.20 3.79
CA ALA A 85 4.64 7.66 2.66
C ALA A 85 5.49 6.65 1.85
N LYS A 86 6.77 6.98 1.61
CA LYS A 86 7.72 6.09 0.95
C LYS A 86 7.98 4.80 1.75
N LEU A 87 8.16 4.91 3.08
CA LEU A 87 8.34 3.74 3.94
C LEU A 87 7.12 2.82 3.94
N LEU A 88 5.91 3.39 4.00
CA LEU A 88 4.67 2.60 3.95
C LEU A 88 4.51 1.88 2.61
N GLN A 89 4.87 2.53 1.50
CA GLN A 89 4.88 1.91 0.17
C GLN A 89 5.90 0.76 0.08
N LEU A 90 7.12 0.98 0.57
CA LEU A 90 8.17 -0.05 0.63
C LEU A 90 7.72 -1.24 1.48
N TYR A 91 7.20 -0.98 2.66
CA TYR A 91 6.67 -2.03 3.54
C TYR A 91 5.55 -2.82 2.86
N ALA A 92 4.58 -2.16 2.24
CA ALA A 92 3.52 -2.80 1.49
C ALA A 92 4.03 -3.65 0.32
N SER A 93 5.11 -3.21 -0.35
CA SER A 93 5.74 -3.98 -1.45
C SER A 93 6.46 -5.24 -0.97
N MET A 94 6.96 -5.25 0.28
CA MET A 94 7.66 -6.39 0.89
C MET A 94 6.69 -7.45 1.45
N MET A 95 5.40 -7.10 1.62
CA MET A 95 4.42 -8.07 2.10
C MET A 95 4.13 -9.12 1.04
N PRO A 96 4.07 -10.42 1.41
CA PRO A 96 3.76 -11.48 0.46
C PRO A 96 2.38 -11.22 -0.16
N LYS A 97 2.36 -11.09 -1.47
CA LYS A 97 1.11 -10.93 -2.22
C LYS A 97 0.47 -12.30 -2.42
N LYS A 98 -0.82 -12.41 -2.13
CA LYS A 98 -1.59 -13.61 -2.49
C LYS A 98 -1.52 -13.81 -4.00
N THR A 99 -1.36 -15.06 -4.43
CA THR A 99 -1.40 -15.50 -5.82
C THR A 99 -2.27 -16.75 -5.93
N GLY A 100 -2.65 -17.09 -7.15
CA GLY A 100 -3.47 -18.27 -7.44
C GLY A 100 -4.95 -17.94 -7.59
N ILE A 101 -5.68 -18.93 -8.09
CA ILE A 101 -7.13 -18.85 -8.34
C ILE A 101 -7.85 -19.57 -7.20
N ASP A 102 -8.74 -18.88 -6.52
CA ASP A 102 -9.55 -19.49 -5.46
C ASP A 102 -10.54 -20.50 -6.07
N PRO A 103 -10.72 -21.68 -5.45
CA PRO A 103 -11.65 -22.69 -5.95
C PRO A 103 -13.11 -22.23 -6.06
N LEU A 104 -13.50 -21.21 -5.31
CA LEU A 104 -14.83 -20.60 -5.37
C LEU A 104 -14.95 -19.48 -6.43
N ALA A 105 -13.89 -19.18 -7.16
CA ALA A 105 -13.97 -18.26 -8.29
C ALA A 105 -14.46 -19.03 -9.54
N PHE A 106 -15.29 -18.38 -10.33
CA PHE A 106 -15.60 -18.85 -11.66
C PHE A 106 -14.61 -18.26 -12.67
N VAL A 107 -13.88 -19.09 -13.37
CA VAL A 107 -12.99 -18.68 -14.46
C VAL A 107 -13.32 -19.52 -15.70
N SER A 108 -13.73 -18.85 -16.77
CA SER A 108 -14.04 -19.54 -18.03
C SER A 108 -12.82 -20.31 -18.55
N LYS A 109 -13.06 -21.47 -19.16
CA LYS A 109 -12.03 -22.30 -19.78
C LYS A 109 -11.31 -21.58 -20.94
N SER A 110 -11.95 -20.61 -21.55
CA SER A 110 -11.40 -19.80 -22.65
C SER A 110 -10.60 -18.59 -22.16
N ALA A 111 -10.66 -18.28 -20.85
CA ALA A 111 -9.91 -17.16 -20.27
C ALA A 111 -8.39 -17.49 -20.23
N LYS A 112 -7.58 -16.46 -20.46
CA LYS A 112 -6.11 -16.56 -20.41
C LYS A 112 -5.61 -15.81 -19.19
N ILE A 113 -5.10 -16.55 -18.21
CA ILE A 113 -4.62 -16.01 -16.94
C ILE A 113 -3.09 -16.03 -16.94
N GLY A 114 -2.48 -14.89 -16.70
CA GLY A 114 -1.02 -14.73 -16.61
C GLY A 114 -0.41 -15.34 -15.35
N GLU A 115 0.89 -15.17 -15.21
CA GLU A 115 1.64 -15.67 -14.05
C GLU A 115 1.39 -14.82 -12.81
N ASN A 116 1.41 -15.45 -11.62
CA ASN A 116 1.26 -14.80 -10.32
C ASN A 116 0.00 -13.94 -10.18
N VAL A 117 -1.04 -14.24 -10.94
CA VAL A 117 -2.36 -13.59 -10.81
C VAL A 117 -3.06 -14.14 -9.56
N TYR A 118 -3.74 -13.26 -8.84
CA TYR A 118 -4.64 -13.62 -7.74
C TYR A 118 -6.09 -13.41 -8.17
N ILE A 119 -6.91 -14.45 -8.09
CA ILE A 119 -8.35 -14.39 -8.30
C ILE A 119 -9.03 -14.88 -7.03
N ALA A 120 -9.71 -13.96 -6.35
CA ALA A 120 -10.35 -14.19 -5.05
C ALA A 120 -11.67 -14.97 -5.19
N PRO A 121 -12.21 -15.52 -4.07
CA PRO A 121 -13.49 -16.21 -4.08
C PRO A 121 -14.62 -15.32 -4.62
N PHE A 122 -15.56 -15.98 -5.33
CA PHE A 122 -16.74 -15.35 -5.92
C PHE A 122 -16.49 -14.31 -7.02
N ALA A 123 -15.26 -14.24 -7.52
CA ALA A 123 -14.99 -13.49 -8.75
C ALA A 123 -15.53 -14.28 -9.97
N TYR A 124 -16.05 -13.57 -10.95
CA TYR A 124 -16.50 -14.12 -12.23
C TYR A 124 -15.61 -13.61 -13.37
N ILE A 125 -14.99 -14.52 -14.08
CA ILE A 125 -14.15 -14.22 -15.24
C ILE A 125 -14.76 -14.89 -16.46
N GLY A 126 -15.30 -14.07 -17.35
CA GLY A 126 -16.05 -14.50 -18.53
C GLY A 126 -15.17 -15.08 -19.65
N ASP A 127 -15.84 -15.44 -20.76
CA ASP A 127 -15.19 -16.06 -21.90
C ASP A 127 -14.18 -15.12 -22.59
N ASN A 128 -13.07 -15.69 -23.07
CA ASN A 128 -12.02 -14.99 -23.81
C ASN A 128 -11.41 -13.78 -23.06
N VAL A 129 -11.63 -13.66 -21.75
CA VAL A 129 -10.96 -12.65 -20.92
C VAL A 129 -9.46 -12.95 -20.88
N THR A 130 -8.66 -11.89 -20.93
CA THR A 130 -7.21 -11.97 -20.72
C THR A 130 -6.83 -11.16 -19.49
N ILE A 131 -6.09 -11.78 -18.55
CA ILE A 131 -5.56 -11.10 -17.36
C ILE A 131 -4.03 -11.23 -17.37
N GLY A 132 -3.34 -10.08 -17.38
CA GLY A 132 -1.87 -10.03 -17.39
C GLY A 132 -1.26 -10.35 -16.03
N ASP A 133 0.04 -10.69 -16.07
CA ASP A 133 0.83 -11.16 -14.94
C ASP A 133 0.74 -10.23 -13.71
N GLY A 134 0.76 -10.82 -12.52
CA GLY A 134 0.80 -10.08 -11.25
C GLY A 134 -0.48 -9.33 -10.90
N SER A 135 -1.54 -9.46 -11.69
CA SER A 135 -2.82 -8.78 -11.45
C SER A 135 -3.60 -9.43 -10.31
N ARG A 136 -4.44 -8.64 -9.65
CA ARG A 136 -5.17 -9.03 -8.45
C ARG A 136 -6.65 -8.70 -8.59
N ILE A 137 -7.45 -9.73 -8.61
CA ILE A 137 -8.90 -9.65 -8.76
C ILE A 137 -9.52 -10.02 -7.41
N PHE A 138 -10.14 -9.04 -6.76
CA PHE A 138 -10.72 -9.20 -5.43
C PHE A 138 -12.12 -9.85 -5.46
N PRO A 139 -12.69 -10.22 -4.28
CA PRO A 139 -13.96 -10.93 -4.25
C PRO A 139 -15.10 -10.18 -4.95
N HIS A 140 -16.01 -10.95 -5.55
CA HIS A 140 -17.20 -10.42 -6.23
C HIS A 140 -16.92 -9.46 -7.39
N VAL A 141 -15.74 -9.50 -7.96
CA VAL A 141 -15.43 -8.79 -9.21
C VAL A 141 -16.04 -9.58 -10.37
N THR A 142 -16.71 -8.89 -11.28
CA THR A 142 -17.24 -9.46 -12.53
C THR A 142 -16.49 -8.87 -13.71
N ILE A 143 -15.90 -9.74 -14.53
CA ILE A 143 -15.25 -9.34 -15.79
C ILE A 143 -15.97 -10.07 -16.93
N TYR A 144 -16.66 -9.30 -17.77
CA TYR A 144 -17.40 -9.82 -18.91
C TYR A 144 -16.48 -10.31 -20.02
N GLU A 145 -17.07 -11.04 -20.95
CA GLU A 145 -16.37 -11.67 -22.06
C GLU A 145 -15.50 -10.69 -22.89
N GLY A 146 -14.39 -11.20 -23.40
CA GLY A 146 -13.49 -10.48 -24.30
C GLY A 146 -12.68 -9.34 -23.68
N CYS A 147 -12.90 -9.02 -22.39
CA CYS A 147 -12.15 -7.97 -21.71
C CYS A 147 -10.68 -8.32 -21.58
N LYS A 148 -9.84 -7.28 -21.64
CA LYS A 148 -8.37 -7.41 -21.49
C LYS A 148 -7.90 -6.59 -20.30
N ILE A 149 -7.38 -7.27 -19.29
CA ILE A 149 -6.76 -6.67 -18.10
C ILE A 149 -5.24 -6.73 -18.27
N GLY A 150 -4.57 -5.61 -18.06
CA GLY A 150 -3.11 -5.51 -18.18
C GLY A 150 -2.37 -6.24 -17.05
N LYS A 151 -1.03 -6.03 -17.00
CA LYS A 151 -0.17 -6.56 -15.93
C LYS A 151 -0.24 -5.69 -14.68
N ASN A 152 -0.09 -6.31 -13.51
CA ASN A 152 -0.05 -5.64 -12.20
C ASN A 152 -1.27 -4.76 -11.89
N VAL A 153 -2.42 -5.06 -12.49
CA VAL A 153 -3.68 -4.37 -12.23
C VAL A 153 -4.33 -4.90 -10.96
N THR A 154 -4.84 -4.01 -10.15
CA THR A 154 -5.67 -4.36 -8.98
C THR A 154 -7.10 -3.93 -9.22
N ILE A 155 -8.04 -4.88 -9.16
CA ILE A 155 -9.49 -4.62 -9.26
C ILE A 155 -10.11 -4.97 -7.92
N HIS A 156 -10.67 -3.96 -7.26
CA HIS A 156 -11.26 -4.10 -5.94
C HIS A 156 -12.64 -4.75 -5.97
N ALA A 157 -13.04 -5.28 -4.81
CA ALA A 157 -14.27 -6.05 -4.65
C ALA A 157 -15.52 -5.31 -5.15
N GLY A 158 -16.40 -6.05 -5.82
CA GLY A 158 -17.66 -5.54 -6.36
C GLY A 158 -17.56 -4.74 -7.66
N SER A 159 -16.36 -4.59 -8.23
CA SER A 159 -16.19 -3.91 -9.52
C SER A 159 -16.74 -4.76 -10.66
N VAL A 160 -17.34 -4.10 -11.66
CA VAL A 160 -17.82 -4.73 -12.89
C VAL A 160 -17.07 -4.13 -14.08
N ILE A 161 -16.49 -4.97 -14.91
CA ILE A 161 -15.72 -4.58 -16.09
C ILE A 161 -16.35 -5.16 -17.34
N GLY A 162 -16.59 -4.32 -18.34
CA GLY A 162 -17.09 -4.73 -19.65
C GLY A 162 -18.58 -4.93 -19.70
N ALA A 163 -19.35 -4.34 -18.77
CA ALA A 163 -20.80 -4.25 -18.90
C ALA A 163 -21.19 -3.42 -20.14
N ASP A 164 -22.41 -3.64 -20.62
CA ASP A 164 -22.92 -2.95 -21.80
C ASP A 164 -22.79 -1.43 -21.69
N GLY A 165 -22.38 -0.81 -22.77
CA GLY A 165 -22.27 0.63 -22.86
C GLY A 165 -23.65 1.29 -23.02
N PHE A 166 -23.76 2.56 -22.63
CA PHE A 166 -24.92 3.38 -22.91
C PHE A 166 -24.92 3.76 -24.40
N GLY A 167 -25.42 2.86 -25.25
CA GLY A 167 -25.41 3.01 -26.71
C GLY A 167 -26.78 2.70 -27.32
N PHE A 168 -27.81 3.34 -26.79
CA PHE A 168 -29.16 3.18 -27.37
C PHE A 168 -29.29 4.03 -28.63
N ALA A 169 -29.69 3.40 -29.75
CA ALA A 169 -30.07 4.12 -30.92
C ALA A 169 -31.57 4.48 -30.82
N PRO A 170 -31.96 5.76 -30.85
CA PRO A 170 -33.36 6.13 -30.84
C PRO A 170 -34.03 5.66 -32.13
N ASN A 171 -35.17 4.97 -32.02
CA ASN A 171 -36.04 4.62 -33.11
C ASN A 171 -37.39 5.32 -32.95
N GLN A 172 -38.34 5.10 -33.89
CA GLN A 172 -39.68 5.74 -33.83
C GLN A 172 -40.53 5.29 -32.65
N GLU A 173 -40.22 4.18 -32.00
CA GLU A 173 -40.95 3.57 -30.89
C GLU A 173 -40.31 3.80 -29.53
N GLY A 174 -39.07 4.37 -29.49
CA GLY A 174 -38.34 4.64 -28.25
C GLY A 174 -36.84 4.30 -28.34
N TYR A 175 -36.33 3.69 -27.31
CA TYR A 175 -34.94 3.20 -27.23
C TYR A 175 -34.96 1.68 -27.10
N ASP A 176 -34.20 1.00 -27.95
CA ASP A 176 -33.88 -0.42 -27.84
C ASP A 176 -32.61 -0.65 -27.07
#